data_33f71db5f9934e18437ce2030b59a4f6
#
_entry.id   33f71db5f9934e18437ce2030b59a4f6
#
_cell.length_a   1.000
_cell.length_b   1.000
_cell.length_c   1.000
_cell.angle_alpha   90.00
_cell.angle_beta   90.00
_cell.angle_gamma   90.00
#
_symmetry.space_group_name_H-M   'P 1'
#
loop_
_entity.id
_entity.type
_entity.pdbx_description
1 polymer ?
#
loop_
_entity_poly.entity_id
_entity_poly.type
_entity_poly.pdbx_seq_one_letter_code
_entity_poly.pdbx_strand_id
1 'polypeptide(L)'
;YATKKEDFKKIVKDTNEYCREIHVMIPFYAQVDLDDSTADSYDSMSLSDKASAKQSAYAKLDDDGVKKAKEKAKKLAEEVLKKAQDGEDFDKLIEKYGWDLGLEDPSTGYYFNKDTTGYPEELVKDAFKLKENGISTELTENDTYGYFIIKRLPVDMDYVEQNIDDMIYSYDTPAISKLYNERMDKMEVKYCDQWDKITA
;
A
#
# COMPACT_ATOMS: atom_id res chain seq x y z
N TYR A 1 -25.82 2.38 10.22
CA TYR A 1 -25.47 3.41 9.22
C TYR A 1 -24.53 2.82 8.19
N ALA A 2 -24.96 1.83 7.43
CA ALA A 2 -24.20 1.34 6.30
C ALA A 2 -24.57 2.14 5.05
N THR A 3 -23.59 2.54 4.28
CA THR A 3 -23.78 3.16 2.96
C THR A 3 -24.59 2.21 2.08
N LYS A 4 -25.62 2.73 1.40
CA LYS A 4 -26.45 1.90 0.50
C LYS A 4 -25.68 1.57 -0.77
N LYS A 5 -25.85 0.36 -1.30
CA LYS A 5 -25.16 -0.11 -2.51
C LYS A 5 -25.27 0.86 -3.70
N GLU A 6 -26.48 1.40 -3.92
CA GLU A 6 -26.71 2.37 -5.01
C GLU A 6 -26.00 3.71 -4.81
N ASP A 7 -25.82 4.14 -3.56
CA ASP A 7 -25.09 5.37 -3.26
C ASP A 7 -23.57 5.11 -3.32
N PHE A 8 -23.12 3.95 -2.86
CA PHE A 8 -21.71 3.54 -2.98
C PHE A 8 -21.27 3.45 -4.45
N LYS A 9 -22.11 2.90 -5.34
CA LYS A 9 -21.83 2.88 -6.79
C LYS A 9 -21.65 4.28 -7.41
N LYS A 10 -22.25 5.31 -6.83
CA LYS A 10 -22.00 6.70 -7.25
C LYS A 10 -20.68 7.23 -6.70
N ILE A 11 -20.37 6.90 -5.44
CA ILE A 11 -19.12 7.30 -4.77
C ILE A 11 -17.91 6.74 -5.53
N VAL A 12 -17.89 5.45 -5.85
CA VAL A 12 -16.76 4.84 -6.55
C VAL A 12 -16.54 5.34 -7.98
N LYS A 13 -17.58 5.94 -8.59
CA LYS A 13 -17.47 6.61 -9.91
C LYS A 13 -16.94 8.04 -9.81
N ASP A 14 -16.96 8.65 -8.62
CA ASP A 14 -16.38 9.97 -8.43
C ASP A 14 -14.87 9.82 -8.25
N THR A 15 -14.13 10.21 -9.27
CA THR A 15 -12.67 10.14 -9.31
C THR A 15 -11.96 11.00 -8.25
N ASN A 16 -12.70 11.90 -7.56
CA ASN A 16 -12.20 12.65 -6.43
C ASN A 16 -12.42 11.93 -5.10
N GLU A 17 -13.36 11.00 -5.03
CA GLU A 17 -13.71 10.27 -3.81
C GLU A 17 -13.12 8.86 -3.79
N TYR A 18 -12.92 8.27 -5.00
CA TYR A 18 -12.41 6.91 -5.12
C TYR A 18 -11.34 6.81 -6.22
N CYS A 19 -10.36 5.95 -5.99
CA CYS A 19 -9.23 5.75 -6.89
C CYS A 19 -8.91 4.26 -6.99
N ARG A 20 -8.68 3.77 -8.20
CA ARG A 20 -8.08 2.47 -8.44
C ARG A 20 -6.68 2.65 -8.99
N GLU A 21 -5.70 1.95 -8.43
CA GLU A 21 -4.31 2.09 -8.87
C GLU A 21 -3.57 0.75 -8.84
N ILE A 22 -2.46 0.73 -9.57
CA ILE A 22 -1.39 -0.27 -9.48
C ILE A 22 -0.06 0.45 -9.38
N HIS A 23 0.93 -0.19 -8.78
CA HIS A 23 2.24 0.44 -8.64
C HIS A 23 3.41 -0.55 -8.76
N VAL A 24 4.59 -0.01 -9.09
CA VAL A 24 5.86 -0.70 -8.90
C VAL A 24 6.46 -0.22 -7.59
N MET A 25 6.55 -1.10 -6.58
CA MET A 25 7.23 -0.82 -5.32
C MET A 25 8.69 -1.25 -5.40
N ILE A 26 9.61 -0.34 -5.14
CA ILE A 26 11.07 -0.59 -5.11
C ILE A 26 11.57 -0.31 -3.70
N PRO A 27 11.64 -1.32 -2.83
CA PRO A 27 12.03 -1.12 -1.45
C PRO A 27 13.55 -0.96 -1.30
N PHE A 28 13.96 -0.26 -0.24
CA PHE A 28 15.36 -0.06 0.07
C PHE A 28 16.11 -1.38 0.30
N TYR A 29 15.46 -2.33 0.97
CA TYR A 29 16.06 -3.63 1.28
C TYR A 29 16.33 -4.49 0.05
N ALA A 30 15.59 -4.31 -1.05
CA ALA A 30 15.80 -5.09 -2.28
C ALA A 30 17.18 -4.86 -2.92
N GLN A 31 17.83 -3.73 -2.59
CA GLN A 31 19.11 -3.31 -3.16
C GLN A 31 20.32 -3.79 -2.35
N VAL A 32 20.12 -4.57 -1.31
CA VAL A 32 21.21 -5.10 -0.48
C VAL A 32 21.81 -6.36 -1.10
N ASP A 33 23.12 -6.46 -1.09
CA ASP A 33 23.81 -7.68 -1.50
C ASP A 33 23.64 -8.75 -0.39
N LEU A 34 23.45 -10.00 -0.79
CA LEU A 34 23.37 -11.15 0.13
C LEU A 34 24.73 -11.79 0.32
N ASP A 35 24.90 -12.50 1.43
CA ASP A 35 26.07 -13.34 1.62
C ASP A 35 26.07 -14.55 0.66
N ASP A 36 27.25 -15.14 0.43
CA ASP A 36 27.44 -16.24 -0.56
C ASP A 36 26.52 -17.43 -0.27
N SER A 37 26.28 -17.76 1.01
CA SER A 37 25.47 -18.92 1.39
C SER A 37 23.99 -18.73 1.06
N THR A 38 23.49 -17.50 1.12
CA THR A 38 22.11 -17.15 0.76
C THR A 38 21.99 -16.92 -0.75
N ALA A 39 23.02 -16.37 -1.39
CA ALA A 39 23.04 -16.10 -2.82
C ALA A 39 22.89 -17.37 -3.67
N ASP A 40 23.49 -18.48 -3.26
CA ASP A 40 23.44 -19.76 -3.98
C ASP A 40 22.02 -20.31 -4.16
N SER A 41 21.11 -20.04 -3.22
CA SER A 41 19.71 -20.51 -3.25
C SER A 41 18.71 -19.44 -3.70
N TYR A 42 19.14 -18.18 -3.81
CA TYR A 42 18.27 -17.02 -3.96
C TYR A 42 17.37 -17.10 -5.21
N ASP A 43 17.88 -17.54 -6.34
CA ASP A 43 17.10 -17.59 -7.59
C ASP A 43 15.92 -18.55 -7.51
N SER A 44 16.02 -19.60 -6.70
CA SER A 44 14.95 -20.59 -6.50
C SER A 44 13.93 -20.20 -5.42
N MET A 45 14.16 -19.12 -4.68
CA MET A 45 13.28 -18.65 -3.62
C MET A 45 11.98 -18.03 -4.17
N SER A 46 10.90 -18.17 -3.40
CA SER A 46 9.69 -17.39 -3.62
C SER A 46 9.97 -15.89 -3.42
N LEU A 47 9.10 -15.00 -3.95
CA LEU A 47 9.26 -13.55 -3.73
C LEU A 47 9.22 -13.19 -2.24
N SER A 48 8.39 -13.86 -1.45
CA SER A 48 8.31 -13.68 0.00
C SER A 48 9.61 -14.06 0.71
N ASP A 49 10.21 -15.20 0.34
CA ASP A 49 11.49 -15.63 0.92
C ASP A 49 12.62 -14.70 0.50
N LYS A 50 12.63 -14.25 -0.76
CA LYS A 50 13.55 -13.24 -1.26
C LYS A 50 13.45 -11.94 -0.47
N ALA A 51 12.22 -11.46 -0.22
CA ALA A 51 11.98 -10.29 0.58
C ALA A 51 12.50 -10.45 2.02
N SER A 52 12.21 -11.60 2.65
CA SER A 52 12.65 -11.90 4.01
C SER A 52 14.18 -11.95 4.12
N ALA A 53 14.87 -12.57 3.17
CA ALA A 53 16.33 -12.63 3.13
C ALA A 53 16.94 -11.23 2.98
N LYS A 54 16.42 -10.42 2.05
CA LYS A 54 16.87 -9.05 1.80
C LYS A 54 16.60 -8.11 3.00
N GLN A 55 15.43 -8.21 3.63
CA GLN A 55 15.12 -7.47 4.86
C GLN A 55 16.07 -7.82 6.00
N SER A 56 16.36 -9.10 6.17
CA SER A 56 17.32 -9.58 7.19
C SER A 56 18.74 -9.08 6.95
N ALA A 57 19.15 -8.97 5.69
CA ALA A 57 20.44 -8.40 5.32
C ALA A 57 20.46 -6.88 5.53
N TYR A 58 19.39 -6.19 5.12
CA TYR A 58 19.24 -4.74 5.30
C TYR A 58 19.29 -4.33 6.77
N ALA A 59 18.65 -5.10 7.66
CA ALA A 59 18.63 -4.83 9.10
C ALA A 59 20.02 -4.94 9.78
N LYS A 60 21.02 -5.53 9.12
CA LYS A 60 22.39 -5.65 9.61
C LYS A 60 23.31 -4.54 9.10
N LEU A 61 22.83 -3.68 8.22
CA LEU A 61 23.63 -2.59 7.67
C LEU A 61 23.89 -1.50 8.73
N ASP A 62 25.06 -0.90 8.60
CA ASP A 62 25.36 0.38 9.25
C ASP A 62 24.73 1.56 8.48
N ASP A 63 24.87 2.77 9.01
CA ASP A 63 24.29 3.98 8.43
C ASP A 63 24.77 4.22 6.98
N ASP A 64 26.04 3.94 6.70
CA ASP A 64 26.61 4.06 5.35
C ASP A 64 26.04 3.01 4.39
N GLY A 65 25.83 1.79 4.87
CA GLY A 65 25.19 0.71 4.12
C GLY A 65 23.73 1.05 3.78
N VAL A 66 22.98 1.53 4.75
CA VAL A 66 21.59 2.00 4.56
C VAL A 66 21.53 3.12 3.53
N LYS A 67 22.41 4.11 3.63
CA LYS A 67 22.49 5.21 2.67
C LYS A 67 22.74 4.70 1.24
N LYS A 68 23.70 3.81 1.08
CA LYS A 68 24.00 3.20 -0.25
C LYS A 68 22.82 2.41 -0.80
N ALA A 69 22.11 1.65 0.04
CA ALA A 69 20.93 0.91 -0.38
C ALA A 69 19.82 1.85 -0.86
N LYS A 70 19.56 2.94 -0.12
CA LYS A 70 18.59 3.99 -0.52
C LYS A 70 18.99 4.65 -1.83
N GLU A 71 20.25 4.99 -2.04
CA GLU A 71 20.75 5.58 -3.30
C GLU A 71 20.61 4.61 -4.50
N LYS A 72 20.90 3.32 -4.31
CA LYS A 72 20.68 2.29 -5.33
C LYS A 72 19.18 2.15 -5.66
N ALA A 73 18.31 2.11 -4.64
CA ALA A 73 16.86 2.03 -4.81
C ALA A 73 16.34 3.24 -5.59
N LYS A 74 16.80 4.46 -5.27
CA LYS A 74 16.40 5.68 -5.96
C LYS A 74 16.76 5.64 -7.43
N LYS A 75 17.99 5.28 -7.74
CA LYS A 75 18.47 5.15 -9.13
C LYS A 75 17.62 4.16 -9.94
N LEU A 76 17.33 2.99 -9.36
CA LEU A 76 16.49 2.01 -10.02
C LEU A 76 15.06 2.53 -10.19
N ALA A 77 14.51 3.20 -9.19
CA ALA A 77 13.16 3.77 -9.26
C ALA A 77 13.06 4.86 -10.34
N GLU A 78 14.06 5.73 -10.45
CA GLU A 78 14.14 6.75 -11.51
C GLU A 78 14.22 6.11 -12.92
N GLU A 79 14.98 5.02 -13.06
CA GLU A 79 15.03 4.25 -14.31
C GLU A 79 13.68 3.64 -14.67
N VAL A 80 13.01 3.01 -13.70
CA VAL A 80 11.71 2.38 -13.91
C VAL A 80 10.62 3.42 -14.17
N LEU A 81 10.63 4.55 -13.47
CA LEU A 81 9.73 5.67 -13.73
C LEU A 81 9.85 6.15 -15.17
N LYS A 82 11.09 6.33 -15.64
CA LYS A 82 11.35 6.74 -17.03
C LYS A 82 10.80 5.71 -18.02
N LYS A 83 11.03 4.41 -17.81
CA LYS A 83 10.49 3.35 -18.67
C LYS A 83 8.97 3.39 -18.74
N ALA A 84 8.30 3.58 -17.58
CA ALA A 84 6.86 3.72 -17.52
C ALA A 84 6.35 4.94 -18.30
N GLN A 85 7.04 6.08 -18.17
CA GLN A 85 6.72 7.32 -18.91
C GLN A 85 6.99 7.19 -20.41
N ASP A 86 8.00 6.42 -20.80
CA ASP A 86 8.33 6.14 -22.21
C ASP A 86 7.36 5.11 -22.84
N GLY A 87 6.39 4.59 -22.06
CA GLY A 87 5.31 3.74 -22.54
C GLY A 87 5.61 2.23 -22.49
N GLU A 88 6.64 1.80 -21.73
CA GLU A 88 6.84 0.38 -21.46
C GLU A 88 5.62 -0.21 -20.72
N ASP A 89 5.28 -1.44 -21.01
CA ASP A 89 4.16 -2.16 -20.42
C ASP A 89 4.27 -2.18 -18.90
N PHE A 90 3.29 -1.59 -18.22
CA PHE A 90 3.36 -1.37 -16.77
C PHE A 90 3.27 -2.68 -15.98
N ASP A 91 2.53 -3.68 -16.48
CA ASP A 91 2.41 -4.99 -15.82
C ASP A 91 3.75 -5.74 -15.89
N LYS A 92 4.49 -5.59 -17.01
CA LYS A 92 5.86 -6.11 -17.12
C LYS A 92 6.85 -5.39 -16.21
N LEU A 93 6.63 -4.10 -15.96
CA LEU A 93 7.46 -3.37 -14.99
C LEU A 93 7.19 -3.87 -13.57
N ILE A 94 5.92 -4.14 -13.21
CA ILE A 94 5.55 -4.75 -11.93
C ILE A 94 6.21 -6.12 -11.80
N GLU A 95 6.03 -7.00 -12.79
CA GLU A 95 6.61 -8.35 -12.78
C GLU A 95 8.13 -8.35 -12.60
N LYS A 96 8.80 -7.44 -13.28
CA LYS A 96 10.27 -7.39 -13.31
C LYS A 96 10.91 -6.70 -12.12
N TYR A 97 10.30 -5.62 -11.63
CA TYR A 97 10.90 -4.72 -10.66
C TYR A 97 10.10 -4.60 -9.37
N GLY A 98 8.83 -5.00 -9.37
CA GLY A 98 7.94 -4.86 -8.23
C GLY A 98 8.28 -5.82 -7.08
N TRP A 99 8.14 -5.32 -5.86
CA TRP A 99 8.33 -6.08 -4.62
C TRP A 99 7.11 -6.05 -3.71
N ASP A 100 5.97 -5.63 -4.22
CA ASP A 100 4.73 -5.62 -3.44
C ASP A 100 4.12 -7.02 -3.38
N LEU A 101 4.24 -7.65 -2.20
CA LEU A 101 3.67 -8.98 -1.93
C LEU A 101 2.14 -8.96 -1.81
N GLY A 102 1.54 -7.79 -1.62
CA GLY A 102 0.10 -7.61 -1.53
C GLY A 102 -0.59 -7.45 -2.88
N LEU A 103 0.17 -7.16 -3.94
CA LEU A 103 -0.38 -7.05 -5.29
C LEU A 103 -0.36 -8.42 -5.98
N GLU A 104 -1.29 -9.30 -5.58
CA GLU A 104 -1.37 -10.66 -6.12
C GLU A 104 -1.77 -10.69 -7.60
N ASP A 105 -2.64 -9.77 -8.01
CA ASP A 105 -3.13 -9.63 -9.38
C ASP A 105 -3.13 -8.15 -9.81
N PRO A 106 -2.19 -7.74 -10.67
CA PRO A 106 -2.15 -6.36 -11.19
C PRO A 106 -3.44 -5.97 -11.94
N SER A 107 -4.17 -6.95 -12.51
CA SER A 107 -5.44 -6.65 -13.19
C SER A 107 -6.53 -6.16 -12.23
N THR A 108 -6.46 -6.54 -10.96
CA THR A 108 -7.38 -6.05 -9.91
C THR A 108 -6.93 -4.68 -9.40
N GLY A 109 -5.68 -4.54 -9.01
CA GLY A 109 -5.13 -3.33 -8.38
C GLY A 109 -5.68 -3.06 -6.99
N TYR A 110 -5.33 -1.88 -6.47
CA TYR A 110 -5.81 -1.39 -5.18
C TYR A 110 -6.91 -0.35 -5.36
N TYR A 111 -7.86 -0.37 -4.42
CA TYR A 111 -8.97 0.58 -4.39
C TYR A 111 -8.84 1.45 -3.14
N PHE A 112 -8.68 2.75 -3.33
CA PHE A 112 -8.53 3.74 -2.26
C PHE A 112 -9.68 4.74 -2.24
N ASN A 113 -10.09 5.12 -1.06
CA ASN A 113 -10.81 6.36 -0.79
C ASN A 113 -9.89 7.30 0.02
N LYS A 114 -10.32 8.54 0.26
CA LYS A 114 -9.51 9.55 0.99
C LYS A 114 -9.20 9.18 2.44
N ASP A 115 -10.01 8.31 3.04
CA ASP A 115 -9.88 7.88 4.43
C ASP A 115 -9.26 6.46 4.52
N THR A 116 -8.75 5.92 3.42
CA THR A 116 -8.08 4.62 3.39
C THR A 116 -6.90 4.60 4.34
N THR A 117 -6.87 3.62 5.22
CA THR A 117 -5.79 3.36 6.19
C THR A 117 -5.12 2.02 5.90
N GLY A 118 -3.93 1.82 6.49
CA GLY A 118 -3.18 0.57 6.30
C GLY A 118 -2.23 0.58 5.10
N TYR A 119 -2.24 1.67 4.32
CA TYR A 119 -1.32 1.93 3.21
C TYR A 119 -0.49 3.18 3.49
N PRO A 120 0.69 3.35 2.86
CA PRO A 120 1.45 4.59 2.95
C PRO A 120 0.60 5.79 2.52
N GLU A 121 0.56 6.81 3.36
CA GLU A 121 -0.27 8.00 3.11
C GLU A 121 0.14 8.71 1.81
N GLU A 122 1.44 8.72 1.53
CA GLU A 122 2.02 9.30 0.32
C GLU A 122 1.53 8.57 -0.94
N LEU A 123 1.46 7.22 -0.89
CA LEU A 123 0.95 6.40 -1.99
C LEU A 123 -0.50 6.77 -2.30
N VAL A 124 -1.37 6.80 -1.28
CA VAL A 124 -2.78 7.15 -1.45
C VAL A 124 -2.93 8.56 -2.00
N LYS A 125 -2.24 9.54 -1.41
CA LYS A 125 -2.30 10.94 -1.85
C LYS A 125 -1.84 11.12 -3.30
N ASP A 126 -0.75 10.48 -3.68
CA ASP A 126 -0.18 10.64 -5.02
C ASP A 126 -1.03 9.91 -6.07
N ALA A 127 -1.62 8.77 -5.73
CA ALA A 127 -2.58 8.10 -6.61
C ALA A 127 -3.78 9.02 -6.96
N PHE A 128 -4.30 9.77 -5.98
CA PHE A 128 -5.40 10.72 -6.22
C PHE A 128 -5.01 11.94 -7.07
N LYS A 129 -3.73 12.32 -7.13
CA LYS A 129 -3.25 13.42 -8.01
C LYS A 129 -3.26 13.03 -9.49
N LEU A 130 -3.24 11.74 -9.79
CA LEU A 130 -3.20 11.25 -11.15
C LEU A 130 -4.60 11.28 -11.77
N LYS A 131 -4.65 11.52 -13.09
CA LYS A 131 -5.84 11.26 -13.90
C LYS A 131 -5.96 9.75 -14.18
N GLU A 132 -7.13 9.28 -14.48
CA GLU A 132 -7.32 7.90 -14.96
C GLU A 132 -6.38 7.61 -16.15
N ASN A 133 -5.78 6.44 -16.14
CA ASN A 133 -4.70 6.00 -17.04
C ASN A 133 -3.39 6.82 -16.93
N GLY A 134 -3.30 7.75 -15.99
CA GLY A 134 -2.08 8.51 -15.74
C GLY A 134 -1.05 7.69 -14.97
N ILE A 135 0.23 8.00 -15.22
CA ILE A 135 1.40 7.45 -14.54
C ILE A 135 2.07 8.58 -13.76
N SER A 136 2.71 8.27 -12.64
CA SER A 136 3.49 9.21 -11.84
C SER A 136 4.42 10.06 -12.70
N THR A 137 4.47 11.36 -12.42
CA THR A 137 5.45 12.26 -13.02
C THR A 137 6.76 12.34 -12.23
N GLU A 138 6.69 11.96 -10.97
CA GLU A 138 7.80 11.88 -10.01
C GLU A 138 7.66 10.64 -9.13
N LEU A 139 8.71 10.28 -8.40
CA LEU A 139 8.68 9.16 -7.47
C LEU A 139 7.87 9.54 -6.23
N THR A 140 7.03 8.63 -5.78
CA THR A 140 6.46 8.68 -4.42
C THR A 140 7.44 7.98 -3.48
N GLU A 141 7.97 8.71 -2.50
CA GLU A 141 8.91 8.18 -1.50
C GLU A 141 8.20 7.95 -0.17
N ASN A 142 8.46 6.79 0.44
CA ASN A 142 8.08 6.49 1.80
C ASN A 142 9.27 5.93 2.57
N ASP A 143 9.53 6.46 3.76
CA ASP A 143 10.73 6.14 4.55
C ASP A 143 10.83 4.68 4.98
N THR A 144 9.71 3.98 5.06
CA THR A 144 9.64 2.57 5.50
C THR A 144 9.73 1.61 4.31
N TYR A 145 9.02 1.91 3.23
CA TYR A 145 8.84 0.97 2.12
C TYR A 145 9.80 1.22 0.95
N GLY A 146 10.19 2.46 0.70
CA GLY A 146 11.02 2.83 -0.44
C GLY A 146 10.28 3.71 -1.44
N TYR A 147 10.41 3.41 -2.73
CA TYR A 147 9.86 4.20 -3.81
C TYR A 147 8.69 3.50 -4.50
N PHE A 148 7.67 4.29 -4.88
CA PHE A 148 6.54 3.82 -5.66
C PHE A 148 6.47 4.60 -6.98
N ILE A 149 6.20 3.88 -8.06
CA ILE A 149 5.79 4.39 -9.36
C ILE A 149 4.35 3.96 -9.55
N ILE A 150 3.44 4.90 -9.67
CA ILE A 150 1.99 4.67 -9.60
C ILE A 150 1.38 4.81 -10.99
N LYS A 151 0.45 3.93 -11.33
CA LYS A 151 -0.45 4.07 -12.46
C LYS A 151 -1.88 4.03 -11.96
N ARG A 152 -2.63 5.11 -12.19
CA ARG A 152 -4.06 5.15 -11.88
C ARG A 152 -4.86 4.44 -12.96
N LEU A 153 -5.75 3.55 -12.56
CA LEU A 153 -6.63 2.81 -13.45
C LEU A 153 -8.06 3.36 -13.39
N PRO A 154 -8.87 3.17 -14.44
CA PRO A 154 -10.31 3.32 -14.34
C PRO A 154 -10.88 2.35 -13.31
N VAL A 155 -11.92 2.75 -12.60
CA VAL A 155 -12.63 1.85 -11.68
C VAL A 155 -13.31 0.73 -12.48
N ASP A 156 -13.08 -0.51 -12.07
CA ASP A 156 -13.74 -1.68 -12.63
C ASP A 156 -15.08 -1.90 -11.92
N MET A 157 -16.16 -1.59 -12.59
CA MET A 157 -17.49 -1.69 -12.00
C MET A 157 -17.98 -3.12 -11.83
N ASP A 158 -17.48 -4.07 -12.62
CA ASP A 158 -17.80 -5.50 -12.46
C ASP A 158 -17.15 -6.04 -11.18
N TYR A 159 -15.89 -5.65 -10.92
CA TYR A 159 -15.22 -5.95 -9.65
C TYR A 159 -15.95 -5.31 -8.46
N VAL A 160 -16.33 -4.05 -8.59
CA VAL A 160 -17.09 -3.32 -7.54
C VAL A 160 -18.40 -4.04 -7.24
N GLU A 161 -19.14 -4.50 -8.23
CA GLU A 161 -20.41 -5.21 -8.02
C GLU A 161 -20.23 -6.55 -7.32
N GLN A 162 -19.18 -7.28 -7.68
CA GLN A 162 -18.85 -8.57 -7.05
C GLN A 162 -18.41 -8.43 -5.59
N ASN A 163 -17.74 -7.33 -5.24
CA ASN A 163 -17.13 -7.11 -3.92
C ASN A 163 -17.79 -5.98 -3.13
N ILE A 164 -19.00 -5.56 -3.51
CA ILE A 164 -19.62 -4.32 -3.03
C ILE A 164 -19.84 -4.27 -1.52
N ASP A 165 -20.14 -5.41 -0.89
CA ASP A 165 -20.40 -5.46 0.55
C ASP A 165 -19.11 -5.25 1.36
N ASP A 166 -17.99 -5.85 0.93
CA ASP A 166 -16.68 -5.69 1.56
C ASP A 166 -16.11 -4.28 1.33
N MET A 167 -16.33 -3.74 0.13
CA MET A 167 -15.90 -2.37 -0.18
C MET A 167 -16.68 -1.33 0.62
N ILE A 168 -18.00 -1.50 0.81
CA ILE A 168 -18.82 -0.64 1.67
C ILE A 168 -18.35 -0.75 3.12
N TYR A 169 -18.08 -1.96 3.59
CA TYR A 169 -17.55 -2.17 4.94
C TYR A 169 -16.24 -1.40 5.16
N SER A 170 -15.30 -1.53 4.21
CA SER A 170 -14.02 -0.79 4.27
C SER A 170 -14.20 0.72 4.20
N TYR A 171 -15.14 1.19 3.39
CA TYR A 171 -15.46 2.61 3.24
C TYR A 171 -16.09 3.21 4.51
N ASP A 172 -17.02 2.50 5.14
CA ASP A 172 -17.74 2.98 6.32
C ASP A 172 -16.94 2.85 7.63
N THR A 173 -15.98 1.92 7.69
CA THR A 173 -15.22 1.58 8.90
C THR A 173 -14.53 2.78 9.56
N PRO A 174 -13.83 3.69 8.84
CA PRO A 174 -13.20 4.85 9.46
C PRO A 174 -14.21 5.79 10.17
N ALA A 175 -15.34 6.04 9.53
CA ALA A 175 -16.41 6.90 10.10
C ALA A 175 -17.06 6.25 11.33
N ILE A 176 -17.31 4.94 11.29
CA ILE A 176 -17.86 4.17 12.40
C ILE A 176 -16.87 4.16 13.57
N SER A 177 -15.59 3.91 13.31
CA SER A 177 -14.52 3.90 14.32
C SER A 177 -14.39 5.26 15.00
N LYS A 178 -14.45 6.34 14.24
CA LYS A 178 -14.45 7.70 14.78
C LYS A 178 -15.63 7.95 15.71
N LEU A 179 -16.86 7.60 15.29
CA LEU A 179 -18.05 7.74 16.13
C LEU A 179 -17.98 6.88 17.39
N TYR A 180 -17.42 5.67 17.28
CA TYR A 180 -17.22 4.80 18.45
C TYR A 180 -16.26 5.44 19.46
N ASN A 181 -15.10 5.91 19.02
CA ASN A 181 -14.11 6.55 19.88
C ASN A 181 -14.67 7.82 20.53
N GLU A 182 -15.36 8.69 19.78
CA GLU A 182 -16.01 9.89 20.33
C GLU A 182 -17.05 9.57 21.40
N ARG A 183 -17.72 8.42 21.32
CA ARG A 183 -18.66 7.97 22.34
C ARG A 183 -17.93 7.40 23.54
N MET A 184 -16.89 6.60 23.31
CA MET A 184 -16.08 6.00 24.39
C MET A 184 -15.43 7.09 25.25
N ASP A 185 -14.87 8.13 24.62
CA ASP A 185 -14.24 9.26 25.32
C ASP A 185 -15.23 10.04 26.22
N LYS A 186 -16.51 9.97 25.92
CA LYS A 186 -17.59 10.60 26.72
C LYS A 186 -18.20 9.70 27.77
N MET A 187 -17.79 8.41 27.82
CA MET A 187 -18.31 7.45 28.79
C MET A 187 -17.59 7.58 30.14
N GLU A 188 -18.34 7.86 31.18
CA GLU A 188 -17.86 7.73 32.55
C GLU A 188 -18.00 6.26 33.00
N VAL A 189 -16.89 5.60 33.32
CA VAL A 189 -16.92 4.28 33.93
C VAL A 189 -17.14 4.46 35.43
N LYS A 190 -18.33 4.08 35.93
CA LYS A 190 -18.63 4.02 37.37
C LYS A 190 -18.40 2.59 37.86
N TYR A 191 -17.42 2.43 38.70
CA TYR A 191 -17.17 1.16 39.40
C TYR A 191 -18.19 1.03 40.54
N CYS A 192 -18.80 -0.16 40.72
CA CYS A 192 -19.63 -0.43 41.87
C CYS A 192 -18.74 -0.76 43.08
N ASP A 193 -19.29 -0.62 44.31
CA ASP A 193 -18.58 -0.85 45.57
C ASP A 193 -18.04 -2.29 45.72
N GLN A 194 -18.41 -3.21 44.86
CA GLN A 194 -17.93 -4.58 44.83
C GLN A 194 -16.64 -4.74 44.01
N TRP A 195 -16.27 -3.73 43.18
CA TRP A 195 -15.07 -3.80 42.34
C TRP A 195 -13.79 -3.92 43.17
N ASP A 196 -13.69 -3.16 44.24
CA ASP A 196 -12.55 -3.18 45.16
C ASP A 196 -12.38 -4.56 45.87
N LYS A 197 -13.42 -5.39 45.89
CA LYS A 197 -13.38 -6.75 46.47
C LYS A 197 -12.90 -7.81 45.49
N ILE A 198 -12.84 -7.49 44.20
CA ILE A 198 -12.42 -8.42 43.15
C ILE A 198 -10.91 -8.27 42.85
N THR A 199 -10.34 -7.10 43.15
CA THR A 199 -8.93 -6.75 42.88
C THR A 199 -8.03 -6.91 44.13
N ALA A 200 -8.54 -7.35 45.25
CA ALA A 200 -7.83 -7.73 46.48
C ALA A 200 -7.71 -9.28 46.54
#